data_3f3151ba8a02c769a7697808a162b7f3
#
_entry.id   3f3151ba8a02c769a7697808a162b7f3
#
_cell.length_a   1.000
_cell.length_b   1.000
_cell.length_c   1.000
_cell.angle_alpha   90.00
_cell.angle_beta   90.00
_cell.angle_gamma   90.00
#
_symmetry.space_group_name_H-M   'P 1'
#
loop_
_entity.id
_entity.type
_entity.pdbx_description
1 polymer ?
#
loop_
_entity_poly.entity_id
_entity_poly.type
_entity_poly.pdbx_seq_one_letter_code
_entity_poly.pdbx_strand_id
1 'polypeptide(L)'
;KRSTARGRDTDKQAGQVTQALLAGPQGIRATYRTQVQTHSALETHGLVAEWNAAQDELTVWASTQGIFSVRDDLAESLNLPPAKVRVITDYTGGGFGAKFGAGNYGVLAALLAKSAKAPVRVMLDRREEHLAVGNRPGSEQTVALAATADGELTAIEVKGFGHGGAGVRLAADGLWDPIDRDAGEGAEGEEVVDDAARVCGHVALVLPD
;
A
#
# COMPACT_ATOMS: atom_id res chain seq x y z
N LYS A 1 16.65 -4.00 19.54
CA LYS A 1 16.08 -2.65 19.74
C LYS A 1 14.94 -2.51 18.74
N ARG A 2 13.70 -2.33 19.23
CA ARG A 2 12.54 -2.06 18.38
C ARG A 2 12.76 -0.69 17.75
N SER A 3 12.83 -0.61 16.43
CA SER A 3 12.70 0.65 15.72
C SER A 3 11.26 1.11 15.92
N THR A 4 11.05 2.14 16.73
CA THR A 4 9.80 2.87 16.77
C THR A 4 9.81 3.84 15.58
N ALA A 5 9.54 3.33 14.39
CA ALA A 5 9.07 4.22 13.34
C ALA A 5 7.89 5.00 13.94
N ARG A 6 7.84 6.32 13.75
CA ARG A 6 6.71 7.17 14.15
C ARG A 6 5.47 6.75 13.36
N GLY A 7 4.88 5.61 13.71
CA GLY A 7 3.62 5.11 13.21
C GLY A 7 2.58 5.22 14.32
N ARG A 8 1.31 5.30 13.95
CA ARG A 8 0.22 5.11 14.90
C ARG A 8 0.49 3.82 15.66
N ASP A 9 0.28 3.86 16.98
CA ASP A 9 0.28 2.65 17.79
C ASP A 9 -0.81 1.73 17.23
N THR A 10 -0.37 0.66 16.57
CA THR A 10 -1.26 -0.34 15.96
C THR A 10 -1.55 -1.49 16.91
N ASP A 11 -1.00 -1.41 18.13
CA ASP A 11 -1.24 -2.42 19.13
C ASP A 11 -2.65 -2.22 19.73
N LYS A 12 -3.51 -3.20 19.50
CA LYS A 12 -4.85 -3.26 20.07
C LYS A 12 -4.92 -4.44 21.02
N GLN A 13 -5.37 -4.20 22.24
CA GLN A 13 -5.55 -5.26 23.23
C GLN A 13 -6.89 -5.06 23.93
N ALA A 14 -7.65 -6.13 24.11
CA ALA A 14 -8.86 -6.19 24.91
C ALA A 14 -8.79 -7.38 25.88
N GLY A 15 -9.03 -7.15 27.16
CA GLY A 15 -8.98 -8.17 28.20
C GLY A 15 -7.56 -8.63 28.57
N GLN A 16 -7.48 -9.70 29.32
CA GLN A 16 -6.23 -10.29 29.82
C GLN A 16 -5.78 -11.46 28.94
N VAL A 17 -5.39 -11.16 27.70
CA VAL A 17 -5.10 -12.16 26.67
C VAL A 17 -4.05 -13.17 27.11
N THR A 18 -2.95 -12.73 27.72
CA THR A 18 -1.88 -13.64 28.18
C THR A 18 -2.41 -14.68 29.16
N GLN A 19 -3.24 -14.27 30.11
CA GLN A 19 -3.84 -15.20 31.09
C GLN A 19 -4.83 -16.16 30.41
N ALA A 20 -5.65 -15.66 29.49
CA ALA A 20 -6.60 -16.48 28.76
C ALA A 20 -5.90 -17.51 27.85
N LEU A 21 -4.79 -17.14 27.20
CA LEU A 21 -3.97 -18.06 26.41
C LEU A 21 -3.29 -19.15 27.25
N LEU A 22 -2.95 -18.85 28.53
CA LEU A 22 -2.35 -19.82 29.44
C LEU A 22 -3.36 -20.72 30.13
N ALA A 23 -4.58 -20.20 30.36
CA ALA A 23 -5.64 -20.91 31.08
C ALA A 23 -6.48 -21.86 30.16
N GLY A 24 -6.48 -21.61 28.88
CA GLY A 24 -7.24 -22.42 27.91
C GLY A 24 -6.71 -23.86 27.86
N PRO A 25 -7.58 -24.89 28.04
CA PRO A 25 -7.18 -26.28 27.98
C PRO A 25 -6.69 -26.72 26.61
N GLN A 26 -7.09 -25.97 25.57
CA GLN A 26 -6.63 -26.16 24.20
C GLN A 26 -6.07 -24.84 23.69
N GLY A 27 -4.83 -24.89 23.22
CA GLY A 27 -4.16 -23.72 22.65
C GLY A 27 -3.28 -24.11 21.48
N ILE A 28 -3.20 -23.21 20.52
CA ILE A 28 -2.30 -23.33 19.38
C ILE A 28 -1.52 -22.03 19.19
N ARG A 29 -0.25 -22.14 18.86
CA ARG A 29 0.59 -21.03 18.42
C ARG A 29 1.33 -21.45 17.16
N ALA A 30 1.17 -20.69 16.09
CA ALA A 30 1.83 -20.97 14.82
C ALA A 30 2.33 -19.66 14.19
N THR A 31 3.43 -19.77 13.43
CA THR A 31 3.98 -18.67 12.66
C THR A 31 3.83 -18.98 11.17
N TYR A 32 3.24 -18.04 10.46
CA TYR A 32 3.01 -18.10 9.02
C TYR A 32 3.86 -17.05 8.33
N ARG A 33 4.40 -17.40 7.16
CA ARG A 33 5.20 -16.48 6.35
C ARG A 33 4.65 -16.45 4.94
N THR A 34 4.54 -15.25 4.40
CA THR A 34 4.25 -15.03 2.98
C THR A 34 5.48 -14.46 2.31
N GLN A 35 5.69 -14.87 1.07
CA GLN A 35 6.74 -14.30 0.23
C GLN A 35 6.29 -12.99 -0.40
N VAL A 36 7.23 -12.18 -0.87
CA VAL A 36 6.95 -11.05 -1.75
C VAL A 36 6.28 -11.55 -3.02
N GLN A 37 5.24 -10.85 -3.47
CA GLN A 37 4.51 -11.18 -4.69
C GLN A 37 4.42 -9.95 -5.58
N THR A 38 4.64 -10.13 -6.89
CA THR A 38 4.34 -9.13 -7.90
C THR A 38 2.88 -9.28 -8.34
N HIS A 39 2.25 -8.17 -8.70
CA HIS A 39 0.82 -8.18 -9.06
C HIS A 39 0.56 -8.83 -10.42
N SER A 40 1.47 -8.65 -11.40
CA SER A 40 1.47 -9.29 -12.72
C SER A 40 0.10 -9.30 -13.40
N ALA A 41 -0.63 -8.19 -13.35
CA ALA A 41 -1.90 -8.05 -14.05
C ALA A 41 -1.70 -8.32 -15.55
N LEU A 42 -2.69 -8.94 -16.21
CA LEU A 42 -2.57 -9.26 -17.65
C LEU A 42 -2.34 -8.00 -18.48
N GLU A 43 -3.10 -6.95 -18.21
CA GLU A 43 -2.84 -5.61 -18.71
C GLU A 43 -1.77 -4.94 -17.83
N THR A 44 -0.66 -4.55 -18.43
CA THR A 44 0.41 -3.82 -17.76
C THR A 44 -0.03 -2.41 -17.36
N HIS A 45 0.75 -1.73 -16.52
CA HIS A 45 0.48 -0.34 -16.16
C HIS A 45 0.71 0.58 -17.34
N GLY A 46 -0.16 1.58 -17.49
CA GLY A 46 0.00 2.60 -18.49
C GLY A 46 -1.23 3.47 -18.66
N LEU A 47 -1.05 4.49 -19.49
CA LEU A 47 -2.11 5.43 -19.84
C LEU A 47 -1.80 6.15 -21.16
N VAL A 48 -2.82 6.81 -21.69
CA VAL A 48 -2.70 7.82 -22.75
C VAL A 48 -2.97 9.18 -22.10
N ALA A 49 -2.12 10.16 -22.36
CA ALA A 49 -2.28 11.53 -21.90
C ALA A 49 -2.46 12.48 -23.08
N GLU A 50 -3.39 13.40 -22.96
CA GLU A 50 -3.63 14.47 -23.94
C GLU A 50 -3.71 15.81 -23.20
N TRP A 51 -2.93 16.79 -23.67
CA TRP A 51 -2.91 18.13 -23.10
C TRP A 51 -3.60 19.14 -23.99
N ASN A 52 -4.66 19.77 -23.49
CA ASN A 52 -5.33 20.89 -24.16
C ASN A 52 -4.65 22.21 -23.77
N ALA A 53 -3.80 22.73 -24.63
CA ALA A 53 -3.03 23.95 -24.36
C ALA A 53 -3.92 25.23 -24.29
N ALA A 54 -5.08 25.24 -24.94
CA ALA A 54 -5.98 26.41 -24.93
C ALA A 54 -6.68 26.60 -23.58
N GLN A 55 -6.97 25.52 -22.88
CA GLN A 55 -7.68 25.49 -21.61
C GLN A 55 -6.76 25.15 -20.42
N ASP A 56 -5.51 24.81 -20.73
CA ASP A 56 -4.53 24.26 -19.76
C ASP A 56 -5.13 23.09 -18.97
N GLU A 57 -5.65 22.10 -19.71
CA GLU A 57 -6.35 20.92 -19.17
C GLU A 57 -5.68 19.65 -19.63
N LEU A 58 -5.67 18.66 -18.75
CA LEU A 58 -5.14 17.33 -19.00
C LEU A 58 -6.28 16.30 -19.00
N THR A 59 -6.36 15.52 -20.08
CA THR A 59 -7.21 14.33 -20.12
C THR A 59 -6.32 13.09 -20.19
N VAL A 60 -6.60 12.09 -19.37
CA VAL A 60 -5.89 10.81 -19.39
C VAL A 60 -6.87 9.65 -19.48
N TRP A 61 -6.55 8.67 -20.31
CA TRP A 61 -7.19 7.36 -20.37
C TRP A 61 -6.23 6.37 -19.71
N ALA A 62 -6.60 5.93 -18.51
CA ALA A 62 -5.70 5.18 -17.63
C ALA A 62 -6.25 3.79 -17.32
N SER A 63 -5.38 2.79 -17.30
CA SER A 63 -5.67 1.53 -16.61
C SER A 63 -5.49 1.74 -15.12
N THR A 64 -6.60 1.95 -14.40
CA THR A 64 -6.56 2.27 -12.97
C THR A 64 -7.71 1.68 -12.18
N GLN A 65 -7.48 1.43 -10.88
CA GLN A 65 -8.47 1.05 -9.88
C GLN A 65 -9.05 2.27 -9.12
N GLY A 66 -8.48 3.47 -9.34
CA GLY A 66 -8.86 4.68 -8.62
C GLY A 66 -8.74 5.94 -9.47
N ILE A 67 -9.79 6.30 -10.22
CA ILE A 67 -9.78 7.49 -11.10
C ILE A 67 -9.51 8.78 -10.34
N PHE A 68 -10.05 8.92 -9.14
CA PHE A 68 -9.85 10.12 -8.33
C PHE A 68 -8.43 10.21 -7.77
N SER A 69 -7.85 9.09 -7.34
CA SER A 69 -6.46 9.06 -6.86
C SER A 69 -5.48 9.44 -7.99
N VAL A 70 -5.67 8.87 -9.20
CA VAL A 70 -4.85 9.24 -10.37
C VAL A 70 -5.02 10.72 -10.73
N ARG A 71 -6.24 11.26 -10.66
CA ARG A 71 -6.50 12.69 -10.87
C ARG A 71 -5.71 13.55 -9.89
N ASP A 72 -5.83 13.23 -8.61
CA ASP A 72 -5.24 14.02 -7.55
C ASP A 72 -3.70 13.94 -7.59
N ASP A 73 -3.13 12.76 -7.84
CA ASP A 73 -1.69 12.56 -8.04
C ASP A 73 -1.14 13.39 -9.22
N LEU A 74 -1.85 13.38 -10.36
CA LEU A 74 -1.43 14.14 -11.54
C LEU A 74 -1.59 15.65 -11.29
N ALA A 75 -2.68 16.06 -10.67
CA ALA A 75 -2.94 17.46 -10.34
C ALA A 75 -1.81 18.01 -9.44
N GLU A 76 -1.47 17.30 -8.39
CA GLU A 76 -0.40 17.66 -7.47
C GLU A 76 0.98 17.67 -8.16
N SER A 77 1.31 16.58 -8.88
CA SER A 77 2.62 16.45 -9.55
C SER A 77 2.85 17.50 -10.63
N LEU A 78 1.79 18.00 -11.26
CA LEU A 78 1.85 18.99 -12.33
C LEU A 78 1.50 20.42 -11.89
N ASN A 79 1.22 20.58 -10.59
CA ASN A 79 0.77 21.83 -9.98
C ASN A 79 -0.48 22.42 -10.69
N LEU A 80 -1.47 21.55 -10.92
CA LEU A 80 -2.75 21.91 -11.54
C LEU A 80 -3.88 21.80 -10.53
N PRO A 81 -4.94 22.63 -10.67
CA PRO A 81 -6.18 22.37 -9.97
C PRO A 81 -6.76 20.99 -10.37
N PRO A 82 -7.28 20.17 -9.44
CA PRO A 82 -7.90 18.89 -9.80
C PRO A 82 -9.02 18.98 -10.85
N ALA A 83 -9.73 20.12 -10.90
CA ALA A 83 -10.76 20.38 -11.90
C ALA A 83 -10.22 20.49 -13.35
N LYS A 84 -8.90 20.66 -13.50
CA LYS A 84 -8.20 20.70 -14.79
C LYS A 84 -7.66 19.34 -15.24
N VAL A 85 -7.87 18.30 -14.45
CA VAL A 85 -7.43 16.93 -14.76
C VAL A 85 -8.66 16.02 -14.87
N ARG A 86 -8.83 15.42 -16.03
CA ARG A 86 -9.88 14.44 -16.30
C ARG A 86 -9.26 13.06 -16.47
N VAL A 87 -9.73 12.10 -15.68
CA VAL A 87 -9.30 10.70 -15.78
C VAL A 87 -10.46 9.84 -16.24
N ILE A 88 -10.23 9.02 -17.25
CA ILE A 88 -11.18 8.12 -17.88
C ILE A 88 -10.64 6.70 -17.77
N THR A 89 -11.49 5.78 -17.32
CA THR A 89 -11.22 4.34 -17.30
C THR A 89 -12.49 3.63 -17.72
N ASP A 90 -12.49 3.11 -18.94
CA ASP A 90 -13.62 2.33 -19.45
C ASP A 90 -13.41 0.84 -19.15
N TYR A 91 -12.17 0.37 -19.21
CA TYR A 91 -11.80 -1.03 -18.97
C TYR A 91 -10.49 -1.11 -18.17
N THR A 92 -10.39 -2.15 -17.34
CA THR A 92 -9.16 -2.44 -16.58
C THR A 92 -8.88 -3.94 -16.62
N GLY A 93 -7.74 -4.31 -17.17
CA GLY A 93 -7.30 -5.71 -17.29
C GLY A 93 -6.59 -6.26 -16.07
N GLY A 94 -7.09 -5.90 -14.87
CA GLY A 94 -6.55 -6.29 -13.59
C GLY A 94 -5.63 -5.22 -12.98
N GLY A 95 -5.58 -5.18 -11.65
CA GLY A 95 -4.73 -4.23 -10.92
C GLY A 95 -4.23 -4.80 -9.60
N PHE A 96 -5.07 -5.59 -8.88
CA PHE A 96 -4.72 -6.32 -7.66
C PHE A 96 -4.11 -5.45 -6.55
N GLY A 97 -4.47 -4.17 -6.52
CA GLY A 97 -3.95 -3.20 -5.56
C GLY A 97 -2.75 -2.37 -6.06
N ALA A 98 -2.26 -2.59 -7.28
CA ALA A 98 -1.09 -1.86 -7.80
C ALA A 98 -1.44 -0.62 -8.64
N LYS A 99 -2.70 -0.49 -9.10
CA LYS A 99 -3.10 0.56 -10.05
C LYS A 99 -3.97 1.65 -9.39
N PHE A 100 -3.64 2.10 -8.17
CA PHE A 100 -4.39 3.17 -7.51
C PHE A 100 -3.88 4.57 -7.85
N GLY A 101 -2.59 4.75 -8.11
CA GLY A 101 -1.99 6.05 -8.39
C GLY A 101 -1.57 6.24 -9.84
N ALA A 102 -1.17 7.47 -10.18
CA ALA A 102 -0.67 7.81 -11.51
C ALA A 102 0.69 7.15 -11.83
N GLY A 103 1.49 6.90 -10.82
CA GLY A 103 2.86 6.42 -10.97
C GLY A 103 3.76 7.40 -11.74
N ASN A 104 5.06 7.13 -11.75
CA ASN A 104 6.01 7.97 -12.48
C ASN A 104 5.77 7.96 -13.99
N TYR A 105 5.30 6.82 -14.52
CA TYR A 105 4.96 6.67 -15.95
C TYR A 105 3.79 7.57 -16.37
N GLY A 106 2.82 7.80 -15.49
CA GLY A 106 1.69 8.69 -15.76
C GLY A 106 2.08 10.16 -15.76
N VAL A 107 2.90 10.57 -14.80
CA VAL A 107 3.46 11.93 -14.76
C VAL A 107 4.32 12.19 -15.99
N LEU A 108 5.17 11.23 -16.37
CA LEU A 108 6.00 11.31 -17.58
C LEU A 108 5.14 11.45 -18.84
N ALA A 109 4.10 10.65 -18.99
CA ALA A 109 3.18 10.73 -20.15
C ALA A 109 2.53 12.12 -20.26
N ALA A 110 2.08 12.68 -19.14
CA ALA A 110 1.46 14.00 -19.10
C ALA A 110 2.45 15.12 -19.49
N LEU A 111 3.68 15.07 -18.97
CA LEU A 111 4.72 16.03 -19.33
C LEU A 111 5.14 15.92 -20.80
N LEU A 112 5.25 14.71 -21.31
CA LEU A 112 5.54 14.46 -22.73
C LEU A 112 4.40 14.96 -23.62
N ALA A 113 3.13 14.73 -23.26
CA ALA A 113 1.97 15.23 -24.01
C ALA A 113 1.96 16.76 -24.05
N LYS A 114 2.27 17.42 -22.94
CA LYS A 114 2.41 18.88 -22.85
C LYS A 114 3.51 19.41 -23.79
N SER A 115 4.66 18.76 -23.76
CA SER A 115 5.82 19.15 -24.59
C SER A 115 5.62 18.88 -26.08
N ALA A 116 5.09 17.71 -26.41
CA ALA A 116 4.85 17.29 -27.80
C ALA A 116 3.66 18.01 -28.45
N LYS A 117 2.76 18.59 -27.63
CA LYS A 117 1.47 19.16 -28.07
C LYS A 117 0.64 18.14 -28.87
N ALA A 118 0.71 16.89 -28.46
CA ALA A 118 0.04 15.74 -29.07
C ALA A 118 -0.25 14.69 -28.00
N PRO A 119 -1.25 13.82 -28.21
CA PRO A 119 -1.48 12.70 -27.32
C PRO A 119 -0.26 11.78 -27.23
N VAL A 120 0.09 11.37 -26.01
CA VAL A 120 1.21 10.47 -25.73
C VAL A 120 0.71 9.24 -24.99
N ARG A 121 1.07 8.06 -25.49
CA ARG A 121 0.84 6.78 -24.85
C ARG A 121 2.11 6.29 -24.19
N VAL A 122 2.04 5.99 -22.89
CA VAL A 122 3.07 5.27 -22.15
C VAL A 122 2.46 4.02 -21.58
N MET A 123 2.98 2.86 -21.99
CA MET A 123 2.60 1.55 -21.47
C MET A 123 3.88 0.82 -21.10
N LEU A 124 3.95 0.32 -19.87
CA LEU A 124 5.07 -0.50 -19.43
C LEU A 124 5.01 -1.87 -20.11
N ASP A 125 6.16 -2.42 -20.45
CA ASP A 125 6.26 -3.84 -20.77
C ASP A 125 6.25 -4.68 -19.48
N ARG A 126 6.25 -6.01 -19.60
CA ARG A 126 6.18 -6.90 -18.44
C ARG A 126 7.43 -6.79 -17.54
N ARG A 127 8.58 -6.55 -18.11
CA ARG A 127 9.83 -6.38 -17.36
C ARG A 127 9.81 -5.05 -16.61
N GLU A 128 9.42 -3.99 -17.26
CA GLU A 128 9.29 -2.65 -16.66
C GLU A 128 8.27 -2.66 -15.54
N GLU A 129 7.15 -3.34 -15.71
CA GLU A 129 6.13 -3.49 -14.67
C GLU A 129 6.69 -4.15 -13.40
N HIS A 130 7.43 -5.24 -13.54
CA HIS A 130 8.02 -5.92 -12.38
C HIS A 130 9.10 -5.09 -11.66
N LEU A 131 9.69 -4.10 -12.35
CA LEU A 131 10.72 -3.23 -11.78
C LEU A 131 10.19 -1.92 -11.20
N ALA A 132 9.08 -1.39 -11.73
CA ALA A 132 8.67 -0.01 -11.50
C ALA A 132 7.38 0.18 -10.68
N VAL A 133 6.54 -0.84 -10.55
CA VAL A 133 5.19 -0.64 -9.96
C VAL A 133 5.05 -1.19 -8.53
N GLY A 134 6.16 -1.60 -7.93
CA GLY A 134 6.15 -2.15 -6.58
C GLY A 134 5.68 -3.61 -6.51
N ASN A 135 5.40 -4.06 -5.31
CA ASN A 135 5.01 -5.44 -5.03
C ASN A 135 4.13 -5.52 -3.78
N ARG A 136 3.52 -6.67 -3.57
CA ARG A 136 2.94 -7.02 -2.28
C ARG A 136 4.08 -7.47 -1.34
N PRO A 137 4.32 -6.78 -0.24
CA PRO A 137 5.39 -7.14 0.69
C PRO A 137 5.20 -8.53 1.28
N GLY A 138 6.30 -9.21 1.55
CA GLY A 138 6.29 -10.40 2.38
C GLY A 138 5.89 -10.07 3.81
N SER A 139 5.35 -11.04 4.52
CA SER A 139 4.97 -10.87 5.92
C SER A 139 5.29 -12.10 6.76
N GLU A 140 5.47 -11.88 8.06
CA GLU A 140 5.53 -12.92 9.06
C GLU A 140 4.45 -12.65 10.12
N GLN A 141 3.60 -13.62 10.38
CA GLN A 141 2.49 -13.49 11.32
C GLN A 141 2.53 -14.66 12.31
N THR A 142 2.60 -14.34 13.60
CA THR A 142 2.42 -15.33 14.67
C THR A 142 1.02 -15.19 15.22
N VAL A 143 0.25 -16.27 15.14
CA VAL A 143 -1.11 -16.36 15.67
C VAL A 143 -1.10 -17.32 16.84
N ALA A 144 -1.69 -16.90 17.95
CA ALA A 144 -1.98 -17.75 19.10
C ALA A 144 -3.46 -17.73 19.41
N LEU A 145 -4.04 -18.88 19.60
CA LEU A 145 -5.45 -19.07 19.92
C LEU A 145 -5.56 -19.92 21.19
N ALA A 146 -6.59 -19.67 21.98
CA ALA A 146 -7.02 -20.55 23.06
C ALA A 146 -8.51 -20.83 22.95
N ALA A 147 -8.92 -22.03 23.34
CA ALA A 147 -10.30 -22.46 23.32
C ALA A 147 -10.64 -23.28 24.58
N THR A 148 -11.92 -23.39 24.86
CA THR A 148 -12.48 -24.30 25.86
C THR A 148 -12.33 -25.76 25.39
N ALA A 149 -12.62 -26.71 26.27
CA ALA A 149 -12.64 -28.14 25.91
C ALA A 149 -13.67 -28.45 24.83
N ASP A 150 -14.77 -27.70 24.76
CA ASP A 150 -15.85 -27.84 23.79
C ASP A 150 -15.54 -27.09 22.45
N GLY A 151 -14.40 -26.42 22.37
CA GLY A 151 -13.93 -25.78 21.16
C GLY A 151 -14.33 -24.32 20.98
N GLU A 152 -14.92 -23.69 21.98
CA GLU A 152 -15.23 -22.27 21.95
C GLU A 152 -13.96 -21.43 22.11
N LEU A 153 -13.75 -20.48 21.19
CA LEU A 153 -12.59 -19.61 21.19
C LEU A 153 -12.65 -18.62 22.36
N THR A 154 -11.64 -18.63 23.23
CA THR A 154 -11.58 -17.77 24.42
C THR A 154 -10.57 -16.63 24.28
N ALA A 155 -9.52 -16.80 23.49
CA ALA A 155 -8.54 -15.74 23.23
C ALA A 155 -7.89 -15.87 21.87
N ILE A 156 -7.52 -14.73 21.31
CA ILE A 156 -6.72 -14.62 20.09
C ILE A 156 -5.63 -13.58 20.27
N GLU A 157 -4.42 -13.92 19.85
CA GLU A 157 -3.30 -13.00 19.74
C GLU A 157 -2.72 -13.09 18.32
N VAL A 158 -2.54 -11.96 17.66
CA VAL A 158 -1.88 -11.88 16.36
C VAL A 158 -0.74 -10.87 16.44
N LYS A 159 0.47 -11.33 16.11
CA LYS A 159 1.65 -10.49 15.95
C LYS A 159 2.09 -10.54 14.51
N GLY A 160 2.11 -9.39 13.83
CA GLY A 160 2.47 -9.30 12.41
C GLY A 160 3.68 -8.42 12.16
N PHE A 161 4.52 -8.85 11.22
CA PHE A 161 5.61 -8.06 10.66
C PHE A 161 5.45 -8.04 9.14
N GLY A 162 5.50 -6.85 8.54
CA GLY A 162 5.51 -6.68 7.09
C GLY A 162 6.83 -6.09 6.62
N HIS A 163 7.29 -6.53 5.46
CA HIS A 163 8.49 -6.02 4.79
C HIS A 163 8.09 -4.91 3.80
N GLY A 164 7.63 -3.76 4.31
CA GLY A 164 7.06 -2.70 3.50
C GLY A 164 8.05 -1.86 2.70
N GLY A 165 9.35 -1.96 3.02
CA GLY A 165 10.38 -1.09 2.42
C GLY A 165 10.34 0.34 2.99
N ALA A 166 11.24 1.20 2.51
CA ALA A 166 11.29 2.59 2.91
C ALA A 166 10.04 3.35 2.41
N GLY A 167 9.42 4.13 3.30
CA GLY A 167 8.28 4.99 2.95
C GLY A 167 6.92 4.29 2.81
N VAL A 168 6.81 2.99 3.12
CA VAL A 168 5.52 2.28 3.12
C VAL A 168 5.04 2.07 4.54
N ARG A 169 3.84 2.55 4.85
CA ARG A 169 3.13 2.23 6.10
C ARG A 169 2.09 1.16 5.80
N LEU A 170 2.19 0.01 6.47
CA LEU A 170 1.11 -0.96 6.52
C LEU A 170 0.29 -0.67 7.76
N ALA A 171 -0.98 -0.36 7.60
CA ALA A 171 -1.91 -0.32 8.72
C ALA A 171 -2.16 -1.75 9.22
N ALA A 172 -2.32 -1.91 10.53
CA ALA A 172 -2.57 -3.22 11.15
C ALA A 172 -3.90 -3.86 10.69
N ASP A 173 -4.79 -3.07 10.11
CA ASP A 173 -6.07 -3.47 9.54
C ASP A 173 -5.98 -3.88 8.05
N GLY A 174 -4.77 -3.95 7.50
CA GLY A 174 -4.53 -4.36 6.12
C GLY A 174 -4.83 -3.30 5.08
N LEU A 175 -5.15 -2.07 5.48
CA LEU A 175 -5.31 -0.94 4.59
C LEU A 175 -3.96 -0.31 4.26
N TRP A 176 -3.72 -0.06 2.99
CA TRP A 176 -2.60 0.74 2.52
C TRP A 176 -2.83 2.20 2.90
N ASP A 177 -1.92 2.77 3.66
CA ASP A 177 -1.87 4.23 3.81
C ASP A 177 -0.84 4.74 2.79
N PRO A 178 -1.23 5.62 1.86
CA PRO A 178 -0.26 6.22 0.94
C PRO A 178 0.80 6.98 1.74
N ILE A 179 2.00 7.00 1.21
CA ILE A 179 3.17 7.68 1.79
C ILE A 179 2.76 9.07 2.29
N ASP A 180 2.97 9.32 3.57
CA ASP A 180 2.85 10.66 4.14
C ASP A 180 3.95 11.55 3.51
N ARG A 181 3.55 12.40 2.57
CA ARG A 181 4.45 13.28 1.81
C ARG A 181 5.03 14.40 2.67
N ASP A 182 4.47 14.62 3.87
CA ASP A 182 4.94 15.64 4.81
C ASP A 182 6.18 15.20 5.62
N ALA A 183 6.69 13.99 5.44
CA ALA A 183 7.90 13.53 6.12
C ALA A 183 9.22 14.05 5.48
N GLY A 184 9.14 14.90 4.47
CA GLY A 184 10.29 15.38 3.69
C GLY A 184 10.99 16.64 4.17
N GLU A 185 10.47 17.36 5.16
CA GLU A 185 11.14 18.57 5.69
C GLU A 185 11.54 18.35 7.15
N GLY A 186 12.77 17.91 7.40
CA GLY A 186 13.34 17.96 8.75
C GLY A 186 14.22 16.81 9.21
N ALA A 187 14.88 16.10 8.33
CA ALA A 187 15.92 15.13 8.71
C ALA A 187 17.27 15.57 8.16
N GLU A 188 17.93 16.49 8.86
CA GLU A 188 19.38 16.64 8.74
C GLU A 188 20.05 15.36 9.25
N GLY A 189 20.77 14.69 8.37
CA GLY A 189 21.95 13.90 8.58
C GLY A 189 22.00 12.95 9.78
N GLU A 190 21.32 11.82 9.74
CA GLU A 190 21.79 10.61 10.41
C GLU A 190 21.74 9.45 9.43
N GLU A 191 22.87 8.78 9.36
CA GLU A 191 23.20 7.60 8.56
C GLU A 191 22.06 6.57 8.56
N VAL A 192 21.34 6.46 7.45
CA VAL A 192 20.31 5.42 7.27
C VAL A 192 21.05 4.11 7.03
N VAL A 193 21.45 3.47 8.11
CA VAL A 193 21.92 2.09 8.10
C VAL A 193 20.68 1.19 7.98
N ASP A 194 20.52 0.64 6.79
CA ASP A 194 20.02 -0.69 6.42
C ASP A 194 19.12 -1.40 7.47
N ASP A 195 17.99 -0.80 7.80
CA ASP A 195 16.91 -1.51 8.48
C ASP A 195 15.68 -1.41 7.58
N ALA A 196 15.52 -2.43 6.70
CA ALA A 196 14.33 -2.61 5.90
C ALA A 196 13.12 -2.36 6.79
N ALA A 197 12.34 -1.32 6.49
CA ALA A 197 11.26 -0.87 7.34
C ALA A 197 10.33 -2.05 7.67
N ARG A 198 10.38 -2.52 8.90
CA ARG A 198 9.52 -3.57 9.43
C ARG A 198 8.33 -2.90 10.07
N VAL A 199 7.15 -3.12 9.52
CA VAL A 199 5.91 -2.72 10.17
C VAL A 199 5.49 -3.87 11.10
N CYS A 200 5.34 -3.56 12.38
CA CYS A 200 4.91 -4.51 13.39
C CYS A 200 3.51 -4.14 13.88
N GLY A 201 2.58 -5.08 13.81
CA GLY A 201 1.26 -4.97 14.41
C GLY A 201 1.01 -6.08 15.42
N HIS A 202 0.34 -5.75 16.52
CA HIS A 202 -0.09 -6.70 17.53
C HIS A 202 -1.57 -6.50 17.80
N VAL A 203 -2.34 -7.54 17.65
CA VAL A 203 -3.76 -7.59 18.03
C VAL A 203 -3.95 -8.72 19.02
N ALA A 204 -4.57 -8.45 20.16
CA ALA A 204 -4.83 -9.44 21.18
C ALA A 204 -6.22 -9.20 21.77
N LEU A 205 -7.08 -10.21 21.72
CA LEU A 205 -8.46 -10.15 22.16
C LEU A 205 -8.77 -11.32 23.10
N VAL A 206 -9.55 -11.06 24.16
CA VAL A 206 -10.29 -12.07 24.89
C VAL A 206 -11.74 -11.94 24.46
N LEU A 207 -12.35 -13.05 24.08
CA LEU A 207 -13.75 -13.09 23.72
C LEU A 207 -14.58 -13.22 25.02
N PRO A 208 -15.69 -12.49 25.15
CA PRO A 208 -16.59 -12.66 26.28
C PRO A 208 -17.26 -14.05 26.22
N ASP A 209 -17.59 -14.59 27.40
CA ASP A 209 -18.36 -15.82 27.58
C ASP A 209 -19.76 -15.69 26.96
#